data_61f932d6ff9510b3369bcae199ffa917
#
_entry.id   61f932d6ff9510b3369bcae199ffa917
#
_cell.length_a   1.000
_cell.length_b   1.000
_cell.length_c   1.000
_cell.angle_alpha   90.00
_cell.angle_beta   90.00
_cell.angle_gamma   90.00
#
_symmetry.space_group_name_H-M   'P 1'
#
loop_
_entity.id
_entity.type
_entity.pdbx_description
1 polymer ?
#
loop_
_entity_poly.entity_id
_entity_poly.type
_entity_poly.pdbx_seq_one_letter_code
_entity_poly.pdbx_strand_id
1 'polypeptide(L)'
;MPVLLRNVAWIACVIYSTIPAFWLLIHPQADFWRSRKRSPYRILLPTWVAMWVAMVGFTAPWHGVAFYERRWTWIPAIGLFGAGLLLYKLSRNHFTLAQLGGLPEVLRGQNPQHLTTTGVRAYVRHPVYLGHLCEMLAWSMGTGLAVCWALTAFATVTGAIMIKMEDRELEKRFGEQYRQYRSTVPAILPKIIM
;
A
#
# COMPACT_ATOMS: atom_id res chain seq x y z
N MET A 1 10.76 -25.29 4.27
CA MET A 1 11.22 -23.88 4.33
C MET A 1 11.75 -23.56 5.74
N PRO A 2 12.85 -22.77 5.93
CA PRO A 2 13.34 -22.35 7.25
C PRO A 2 12.27 -21.56 8.04
N VAL A 3 12.18 -21.81 9.35
CA VAL A 3 11.20 -21.15 10.24
C VAL A 3 11.35 -19.62 10.22
N LEU A 4 12.58 -19.12 10.20
CA LEU A 4 12.85 -17.69 10.14
C LEU A 4 12.24 -17.06 8.87
N LEU A 5 12.46 -17.66 7.70
CA LEU A 5 11.94 -17.15 6.42
C LEU A 5 10.41 -17.14 6.40
N ARG A 6 9.77 -18.16 6.94
CA ARG A 6 8.32 -18.24 7.10
C ARG A 6 7.78 -17.09 7.96
N ASN A 7 8.40 -16.87 9.11
CA ASN A 7 7.98 -15.82 10.03
C ASN A 7 8.21 -14.42 9.44
N VAL A 8 9.32 -14.20 8.76
CA VAL A 8 9.61 -12.93 8.07
C VAL A 8 8.55 -12.66 6.98
N ALA A 9 8.24 -13.64 6.14
CA ALA A 9 7.23 -13.51 5.10
C ALA A 9 5.84 -13.19 5.67
N TRP A 10 5.44 -13.93 6.72
CA TRP A 10 4.17 -13.70 7.40
C TRP A 10 4.08 -12.29 7.98
N ILE A 11 5.07 -11.87 8.79
CA ILE A 11 5.06 -10.54 9.41
C ILE A 11 5.12 -9.42 8.36
N ALA A 12 5.92 -9.58 7.30
CA ALA A 12 5.94 -8.63 6.20
C ALA A 12 4.55 -8.49 5.55
N CYS A 13 3.87 -9.61 5.26
CA CYS A 13 2.51 -9.57 4.72
C CYS A 13 1.49 -8.97 5.70
N VAL A 14 1.62 -9.19 7.01
CA VAL A 14 0.78 -8.53 8.01
C VAL A 14 0.97 -7.00 7.95
N ILE A 15 2.21 -6.53 7.97
CA ILE A 15 2.51 -5.10 7.92
C ILE A 15 1.92 -4.47 6.65
N TYR A 16 2.24 -5.02 5.47
CA TYR A 16 1.75 -4.50 4.20
C TYR A 16 0.22 -4.55 4.07
N SER A 17 -0.43 -5.61 4.56
CA SER A 17 -1.89 -5.77 4.46
C SER A 17 -2.66 -4.73 5.27
N THR A 18 -2.07 -4.22 6.35
CA THR A 18 -2.70 -3.18 7.19
C THR A 18 -2.55 -1.77 6.62
N ILE A 19 -1.62 -1.53 5.69
CA ILE A 19 -1.39 -0.20 5.11
C ILE A 19 -2.66 0.34 4.42
N PRO A 20 -3.29 -0.35 3.46
CA PRO A 20 -4.51 0.16 2.83
C PRO A 20 -5.66 0.36 3.83
N ALA A 21 -5.82 -0.57 4.77
CA ALA A 21 -6.85 -0.47 5.80
C ALA A 21 -6.63 0.74 6.72
N PHE A 22 -5.38 1.06 7.06
CA PHE A 22 -5.03 2.26 7.82
C PHE A 22 -5.35 3.55 7.04
N TRP A 23 -5.06 3.59 5.74
CA TRP A 23 -5.38 4.74 4.90
C TRP A 23 -6.88 4.95 4.72
N LEU A 24 -7.72 3.91 4.83
CA LEU A 24 -9.17 4.04 4.87
C LEU A 24 -9.67 4.80 6.11
N LEU A 25 -8.88 4.88 7.18
CA LEU A 25 -9.18 5.74 8.34
C LEU A 25 -8.82 7.22 8.09
N ILE A 26 -7.96 7.49 7.12
CA ILE A 26 -7.42 8.82 6.84
C ILE A 26 -8.22 9.51 5.73
N HIS A 27 -8.24 8.96 4.52
CA HIS A 27 -8.79 9.62 3.35
C HIS A 27 -10.27 10.02 3.46
N PRO A 28 -11.20 9.15 3.90
CA PRO A 28 -12.61 9.54 3.99
C PRO A 28 -12.88 10.61 5.06
N GLN A 29 -11.96 10.76 6.02
CA GLN A 29 -12.11 11.63 7.19
C GLN A 29 -11.02 12.70 7.26
N ALA A 30 -10.37 13.02 6.14
CA ALA A 30 -9.26 13.96 6.09
C ALA A 30 -9.62 15.33 6.71
N ASP A 31 -10.81 15.86 6.42
CA ASP A 31 -11.30 17.13 6.97
C ASP A 31 -11.50 17.06 8.49
N PHE A 32 -12.01 15.94 9.01
CA PHE A 32 -12.12 15.71 10.46
C PHE A 32 -10.73 15.69 11.12
N TRP A 33 -9.76 15.01 10.55
CA TRP A 33 -8.40 14.97 11.09
C TRP A 33 -7.75 16.35 11.07
N ARG A 34 -7.90 17.10 9.98
CA ARG A 34 -7.38 18.47 9.83
C ARG A 34 -8.03 19.47 10.80
N SER A 35 -9.28 19.25 11.21
CA SER A 35 -9.98 20.15 12.14
C SER A 35 -9.48 20.04 13.59
N ARG A 36 -8.78 18.96 13.93
CA ARG A 36 -8.33 18.70 15.30
C ARG A 36 -7.18 19.63 15.73
N LYS A 37 -7.27 20.12 16.98
CA LYS A 37 -6.20 20.93 17.61
C LYS A 37 -4.96 20.09 17.97
N ARG A 38 -5.17 18.79 18.29
CA ARG A 38 -4.10 17.85 18.67
C ARG A 38 -3.73 16.97 17.48
N SER A 39 -2.44 16.58 17.40
CA SER A 39 -1.96 15.70 16.33
C SER A 39 -2.81 14.43 16.21
N PRO A 40 -3.36 14.13 15.03
CA PRO A 40 -4.12 12.91 14.74
C PRO A 40 -3.35 11.63 15.05
N TYR A 41 -2.04 11.63 14.96
CA TYR A 41 -1.18 10.47 15.21
C TYR A 41 -1.25 9.94 16.64
N ARG A 42 -1.71 10.73 17.59
CA ARG A 42 -1.98 10.25 18.95
C ARG A 42 -3.07 9.16 18.99
N ILE A 43 -3.93 9.13 17.99
CA ILE A 43 -4.99 8.12 17.81
C ILE A 43 -4.60 7.14 16.69
N LEU A 44 -4.18 7.67 15.54
CA LEU A 44 -3.90 6.86 14.37
C LEU A 44 -2.78 5.84 14.59
N LEU A 45 -1.69 6.24 15.25
CA LEU A 45 -0.56 5.33 15.47
C LEU A 45 -0.92 4.15 16.42
N PRO A 46 -1.50 4.38 17.60
CA PRO A 46 -1.98 3.26 18.43
C PRO A 46 -3.01 2.38 17.73
N THR A 47 -3.90 2.96 16.93
CA THR A 47 -4.87 2.20 16.14
C THR A 47 -4.17 1.30 15.14
N TRP A 48 -3.16 1.79 14.43
CA TRP A 48 -2.40 0.99 13.48
C TRP A 48 -1.63 -0.15 14.16
N VAL A 49 -1.01 0.11 15.31
CA VAL A 49 -0.36 -0.94 16.13
C VAL A 49 -1.39 -1.97 16.59
N ALA A 50 -2.57 -1.55 17.03
CA ALA A 50 -3.64 -2.45 17.40
C ALA A 50 -4.11 -3.33 16.23
N MET A 51 -4.17 -2.77 15.00
CA MET A 51 -4.46 -3.54 13.79
C MET A 51 -3.38 -4.62 13.52
N TRP A 52 -2.10 -4.32 13.72
CA TRP A 52 -1.03 -5.34 13.60
C TRP A 52 -1.20 -6.46 14.61
N VAL A 53 -1.40 -6.10 15.88
CA VAL A 53 -1.58 -7.08 16.95
C VAL A 53 -2.79 -7.96 16.68
N ALA A 54 -3.91 -7.38 16.28
CA ALA A 54 -5.12 -8.12 15.93
C ALA A 54 -4.89 -9.06 14.74
N MET A 55 -4.22 -8.56 13.68
CA MET A 55 -3.93 -9.36 12.48
C MET A 55 -2.95 -10.50 12.77
N VAL A 56 -1.91 -10.25 13.58
CA VAL A 56 -1.00 -11.30 14.05
C VAL A 56 -1.77 -12.34 14.86
N GLY A 57 -2.57 -11.91 15.85
CA GLY A 57 -3.35 -12.82 16.68
C GLY A 57 -4.33 -13.68 15.87
N PHE A 58 -5.01 -13.06 14.90
CA PHE A 58 -5.96 -13.76 14.02
C PHE A 58 -5.27 -14.79 13.09
N THR A 59 -4.09 -14.47 12.56
CA THR A 59 -3.40 -15.30 11.57
C THR A 59 -2.37 -16.27 12.16
N ALA A 60 -1.95 -16.08 13.42
CA ALA A 60 -0.96 -16.94 14.09
C ALA A 60 -1.30 -18.43 14.08
N PRO A 61 -2.55 -18.89 14.28
CA PRO A 61 -2.86 -20.33 14.33
C PRO A 61 -2.57 -21.07 13.02
N TRP A 62 -2.57 -20.37 11.88
CA TRP A 62 -2.42 -20.97 10.54
C TRP A 62 -1.28 -20.41 9.70
N HIS A 63 -0.41 -19.56 10.30
CA HIS A 63 0.72 -18.95 9.61
C HIS A 63 1.74 -19.95 9.04
N GLY A 64 1.72 -21.20 9.50
CA GLY A 64 2.59 -22.26 9.01
C GLY A 64 2.00 -23.10 7.88
N VAL A 65 0.72 -22.90 7.54
CA VAL A 65 0.05 -23.70 6.49
C VAL A 65 0.54 -23.21 5.12
N ALA A 66 1.01 -24.14 4.29
CA ALA A 66 1.46 -23.87 2.93
C ALA A 66 0.63 -24.64 1.91
N PHE A 67 0.28 -24.00 0.78
CA PHE A 67 -0.33 -24.66 -0.37
C PHE A 67 0.69 -25.47 -1.15
N TYR A 68 1.96 -25.03 -1.15
CA TYR A 68 3.08 -25.68 -1.80
C TYR A 68 4.41 -25.26 -1.18
N GLU A 69 5.44 -26.08 -1.36
CA GLU A 69 6.83 -25.76 -1.03
C GLU A 69 7.73 -26.12 -2.22
N ARG A 70 7.89 -25.19 -3.17
CA ARG A 70 8.66 -25.43 -4.39
C ARG A 70 9.74 -24.35 -4.56
N ARG A 71 10.99 -24.77 -4.77
CA ARG A 71 12.13 -23.81 -4.90
C ARG A 71 12.05 -22.93 -6.14
N TRP A 72 11.49 -23.43 -7.22
CA TRP A 72 11.39 -22.67 -8.47
C TRP A 72 10.42 -21.48 -8.39
N THR A 73 9.48 -21.45 -7.43
CA THR A 73 8.56 -20.33 -7.22
C THR A 73 9.27 -19.05 -6.75
N TRP A 74 10.51 -19.19 -6.26
CA TRP A 74 11.34 -18.04 -5.92
C TRP A 74 11.88 -17.29 -7.14
N ILE A 75 11.93 -17.90 -8.33
CA ILE A 75 12.38 -17.21 -9.55
C ILE A 75 11.47 -16.01 -9.87
N PRO A 76 10.14 -16.20 -10.10
CA PRO A 76 9.25 -15.06 -10.31
C PRO A 76 9.11 -14.17 -9.06
N ALA A 77 9.21 -14.73 -7.84
CA ALA A 77 9.16 -13.97 -6.61
C ALA A 77 10.29 -12.93 -6.52
N ILE A 78 11.53 -13.32 -6.84
CA ILE A 78 12.68 -12.39 -6.89
C ILE A 78 12.45 -11.29 -7.92
N GLY A 79 11.89 -11.62 -9.10
CA GLY A 79 11.51 -10.63 -10.10
C GLY A 79 10.50 -9.61 -9.58
N LEU A 80 9.47 -10.08 -8.85
CA LEU A 80 8.47 -9.21 -8.21
C LEU A 80 9.10 -8.33 -7.10
N PHE A 81 10.00 -8.88 -6.26
CA PHE A 81 10.75 -8.08 -5.30
C PHE A 81 11.54 -6.98 -5.99
N GLY A 82 12.28 -7.31 -7.04
CA GLY A 82 13.04 -6.34 -7.83
C GLY A 82 12.14 -5.26 -8.41
N ALA A 83 10.95 -5.61 -8.94
CA ALA A 83 9.98 -4.67 -9.45
C ALA A 83 9.43 -3.74 -8.35
N GLY A 84 9.09 -4.29 -7.17
CA GLY A 84 8.63 -3.51 -6.02
C GLY A 84 9.69 -2.49 -5.57
N LEU A 85 10.92 -2.93 -5.37
CA LEU A 85 12.05 -2.06 -4.99
C LEU A 85 12.31 -0.96 -6.04
N LEU A 86 12.22 -1.31 -7.33
CA LEU A 86 12.36 -0.33 -8.41
C LEU A 86 11.26 0.73 -8.36
N LEU A 87 10.00 0.32 -8.15
CA LEU A 87 8.87 1.24 -8.01
C LEU A 87 9.06 2.20 -6.82
N TYR A 88 9.56 1.71 -5.67
CA TYR A 88 9.89 2.57 -4.54
C TYR A 88 11.01 3.56 -4.87
N LYS A 89 12.10 3.08 -5.51
CA LYS A 89 13.20 3.93 -5.95
C LYS A 89 12.72 5.04 -6.88
N LEU A 90 11.91 4.70 -7.89
CA LEU A 90 11.36 5.68 -8.84
C LEU A 90 10.37 6.65 -8.18
N SER A 91 9.67 6.20 -7.14
CA SER A 91 8.71 7.03 -6.40
C SER A 91 9.40 7.98 -5.41
N ARG A 92 10.58 7.62 -4.87
CA ARG A 92 11.27 8.36 -3.80
C ARG A 92 11.58 9.81 -4.16
N ASN A 93 11.86 10.11 -5.42
CA ASN A 93 12.17 11.46 -5.88
C ASN A 93 10.95 12.39 -5.85
N HIS A 94 9.74 11.84 -5.66
CA HIS A 94 8.47 12.56 -5.66
C HIS A 94 7.70 12.40 -4.33
N PHE A 95 8.29 11.71 -3.33
CA PHE A 95 7.68 11.46 -2.03
C PHE A 95 8.64 11.74 -0.89
N THR A 96 8.21 12.57 0.05
CA THR A 96 8.87 12.72 1.34
C THR A 96 8.37 11.65 2.32
N LEU A 97 9.16 11.36 3.37
CA LEU A 97 8.69 10.51 4.48
C LEU A 97 7.40 11.03 5.13
N ALA A 98 7.24 12.36 5.13
CA ALA A 98 6.02 13.01 5.60
C ALA A 98 4.78 12.60 4.78
N GLN A 99 4.93 12.53 3.45
CA GLN A 99 3.85 12.10 2.56
C GLN A 99 3.56 10.60 2.69
N LEU A 100 4.59 9.76 2.89
CA LEU A 100 4.40 8.33 3.17
C LEU A 100 3.67 8.10 4.50
N GLY A 101 3.86 8.99 5.47
CA GLY A 101 3.15 8.94 6.75
C GLY A 101 1.77 9.61 6.73
N GLY A 102 1.33 10.20 5.62
CA GLY A 102 0.02 10.89 5.54
C GLY A 102 -0.03 12.24 6.24
N LEU A 103 1.14 12.84 6.53
CA LEU A 103 1.18 14.16 7.19
C LEU A 103 0.42 15.25 6.41
N PRO A 104 0.55 15.34 5.05
CA PRO A 104 -0.18 16.34 4.29
C PRO A 104 -1.70 16.15 4.33
N GLU A 105 -2.18 14.92 4.49
CA GLU A 105 -3.59 14.58 4.53
C GLU A 105 -4.24 14.94 5.85
N VAL A 106 -3.48 14.89 6.96
CA VAL A 106 -4.02 15.05 8.32
C VAL A 106 -3.60 16.33 9.02
N LEU A 107 -2.59 17.07 8.53
CA LEU A 107 -2.13 18.31 9.13
C LEU A 107 -2.54 19.53 8.28
N ARG A 108 -2.95 20.61 8.97
CA ARG A 108 -3.26 21.89 8.34
C ARG A 108 -2.00 22.50 7.71
N GLY A 109 -2.14 23.08 6.50
CA GLY A 109 -1.08 23.85 5.84
C GLY A 109 0.02 23.02 5.18
N GLN A 110 -0.02 21.69 5.24
CA GLN A 110 0.96 20.81 4.60
C GLN A 110 0.48 20.15 3.30
N ASN A 111 -0.67 20.58 2.79
CA ASN A 111 -1.19 20.05 1.52
C ASN A 111 -0.25 20.42 0.37
N PRO A 112 0.18 19.43 -0.45
CA PRO A 112 0.88 19.74 -1.68
C PRO A 112 0.01 20.64 -2.56
N GLN A 113 0.55 21.77 -2.98
CA GLN A 113 -0.19 22.72 -3.84
C GLN A 113 -0.23 22.27 -5.30
N HIS A 114 0.55 21.24 -5.65
CA HIS A 114 0.69 20.78 -7.03
C HIS A 114 0.45 19.28 -7.14
N LEU A 115 -0.32 18.89 -8.16
CA LEU A 115 -0.51 17.52 -8.55
C LEU A 115 0.75 17.02 -9.29
N THR A 116 1.42 16.01 -8.76
CA THR A 116 2.58 15.40 -9.40
C THR A 116 2.11 14.33 -10.41
N THR A 117 2.34 14.59 -11.69
CA THR A 117 1.95 13.70 -12.81
C THR A 117 3.13 13.20 -13.64
N THR A 118 4.37 13.49 -13.19
CA THR A 118 5.62 13.18 -13.91
C THR A 118 6.32 11.94 -13.35
N GLY A 119 7.38 11.49 -14.02
CA GLY A 119 8.13 10.30 -13.64
C GLY A 119 7.27 9.04 -13.72
N VAL A 120 7.39 8.15 -12.75
CA VAL A 120 6.61 6.90 -12.69
C VAL A 120 5.10 7.16 -12.63
N ARG A 121 4.68 8.32 -12.14
CA ARG A 121 3.27 8.72 -12.09
C ARG A 121 2.67 9.10 -13.45
N ALA A 122 3.49 9.26 -14.47
CA ALA A 122 2.99 9.37 -15.84
C ALA A 122 2.45 8.04 -16.39
N TYR A 123 2.82 6.93 -15.77
CA TYR A 123 2.44 5.57 -16.20
C TYR A 123 1.42 4.90 -15.27
N VAL A 124 1.52 5.14 -13.96
CA VAL A 124 0.60 4.64 -12.94
C VAL A 124 0.39 5.70 -11.85
N ARG A 125 -0.86 5.90 -11.41
CA ARG A 125 -1.16 6.94 -10.42
C ARG A 125 -0.68 6.58 -9.01
N HIS A 126 -0.71 5.28 -8.66
CA HIS A 126 -0.37 4.77 -7.32
C HIS A 126 0.83 3.79 -7.35
N PRO A 127 2.03 4.24 -7.75
CA PRO A 127 3.19 3.36 -7.92
C PRO A 127 3.68 2.74 -6.60
N VAL A 128 3.51 3.41 -5.47
CA VAL A 128 3.86 2.87 -4.14
C VAL A 128 2.97 1.70 -3.78
N TYR A 129 1.66 1.78 -4.06
CA TYR A 129 0.75 0.66 -3.80
C TYR A 129 0.97 -0.52 -4.74
N LEU A 130 1.37 -0.25 -5.98
CA LEU A 130 1.83 -1.30 -6.89
C LEU A 130 3.09 -1.98 -6.35
N GLY A 131 4.02 -1.20 -5.79
CA GLY A 131 5.21 -1.74 -5.11
C GLY A 131 4.85 -2.66 -3.95
N HIS A 132 3.95 -2.23 -3.05
CA HIS A 132 3.45 -3.07 -1.95
C HIS A 132 2.81 -4.37 -2.46
N LEU A 133 2.01 -4.30 -3.52
CA LEU A 133 1.38 -5.48 -4.12
C LEU A 133 2.43 -6.44 -4.70
N CYS A 134 3.46 -5.93 -5.39
CA CYS A 134 4.58 -6.74 -5.88
C CYS A 134 5.31 -7.47 -4.75
N GLU A 135 5.61 -6.78 -3.64
CA GLU A 135 6.26 -7.37 -2.47
C GLU A 135 5.40 -8.47 -1.83
N MET A 136 4.10 -8.22 -1.65
CA MET A 136 3.18 -9.20 -1.07
C MET A 136 3.00 -10.42 -1.98
N LEU A 137 2.89 -10.22 -3.29
CA LEU A 137 2.84 -11.32 -4.26
C LEU A 137 4.15 -12.11 -4.26
N ALA A 138 5.30 -11.43 -4.13
CA ALA A 138 6.60 -12.09 -4.04
C ALA A 138 6.68 -13.02 -2.82
N TRP A 139 6.28 -12.55 -1.63
CA TRP A 139 6.21 -13.38 -0.44
C TRP A 139 5.24 -14.54 -0.60
N SER A 140 4.04 -14.30 -1.14
CA SER A 140 3.02 -15.31 -1.36
C SER A 140 3.49 -16.39 -2.33
N MET A 141 4.05 -16.00 -3.48
CA MET A 141 4.54 -16.95 -4.50
C MET A 141 5.77 -17.69 -4.05
N GLY A 142 6.75 -17.00 -3.47
CA GLY A 142 8.02 -17.60 -3.04
C GLY A 142 7.82 -18.64 -1.94
N THR A 143 7.01 -18.31 -0.94
CA THR A 143 6.79 -19.19 0.22
C THR A 143 5.68 -20.21 0.04
N GLY A 144 4.67 -19.90 -0.79
CA GLY A 144 3.46 -20.72 -0.90
C GLY A 144 2.55 -20.70 0.34
N LEU A 145 2.82 -19.83 1.32
CA LEU A 145 2.05 -19.76 2.56
C LEU A 145 0.61 -19.29 2.31
N ALA A 146 -0.35 -20.06 2.81
CA ALA A 146 -1.78 -19.71 2.73
C ALA A 146 -2.08 -18.34 3.35
N VAL A 147 -1.44 -18.04 4.49
CA VAL A 147 -1.59 -16.77 5.17
C VAL A 147 -1.11 -15.58 4.32
N CYS A 148 0.03 -15.71 3.62
CA CYS A 148 0.52 -14.65 2.75
C CYS A 148 -0.45 -14.39 1.59
N TRP A 149 -1.00 -15.44 0.97
CA TRP A 149 -2.01 -15.31 -0.08
C TRP A 149 -3.29 -14.66 0.43
N ALA A 150 -3.79 -15.06 1.60
CA ALA A 150 -4.99 -14.46 2.20
C ALA A 150 -4.78 -12.97 2.54
N LEU A 151 -3.63 -12.62 3.12
CA LEU A 151 -3.27 -11.24 3.43
C LEU A 151 -3.08 -10.40 2.16
N THR A 152 -2.53 -10.98 1.09
CA THR A 152 -2.40 -10.32 -0.22
C THR A 152 -3.78 -10.06 -0.83
N ALA A 153 -4.69 -11.03 -0.78
CA ALA A 153 -6.06 -10.85 -1.24
C ALA A 153 -6.79 -9.75 -0.42
N PHE A 154 -6.66 -9.77 0.90
CA PHE A 154 -7.21 -8.75 1.78
C PHE A 154 -6.65 -7.35 1.45
N ALA A 155 -5.33 -7.22 1.29
CA ALA A 155 -4.68 -5.95 0.90
C ALA A 155 -5.12 -5.47 -0.49
N THR A 156 -5.34 -6.38 -1.42
CA THR A 156 -5.82 -6.05 -2.78
C THR A 156 -7.22 -5.46 -2.73
N VAL A 157 -8.13 -6.07 -1.97
CA VAL A 157 -9.52 -5.59 -1.83
C VAL A 157 -9.55 -4.25 -1.09
N THR A 158 -8.90 -4.15 0.07
CA THR A 158 -8.86 -2.91 0.86
C THR A 158 -8.12 -1.80 0.11
N GLY A 159 -7.06 -2.13 -0.63
CA GLY A 159 -6.32 -1.21 -1.49
C GLY A 159 -7.16 -0.67 -2.65
N ALA A 160 -7.97 -1.51 -3.29
CA ALA A 160 -8.88 -1.06 -4.35
C ALA A 160 -9.95 -0.09 -3.82
N ILE A 161 -10.47 -0.32 -2.61
CA ILE A 161 -11.40 0.60 -1.94
C ILE A 161 -10.69 1.89 -1.58
N MET A 162 -9.51 1.80 -0.99
CA MET A 162 -8.70 2.95 -0.56
C MET A 162 -8.33 3.85 -1.75
N ILE A 163 -7.88 3.30 -2.88
CA ILE A 163 -7.59 4.05 -4.12
C ILE A 163 -8.82 4.84 -4.59
N LYS A 164 -10.02 4.25 -4.53
CA LYS A 164 -11.26 4.97 -4.89
C LYS A 164 -11.54 6.14 -3.95
N MET A 165 -11.23 6.02 -2.67
CA MET A 165 -11.41 7.10 -1.69
C MET A 165 -10.36 8.21 -1.88
N GLU A 166 -9.10 7.83 -2.11
CA GLU A 166 -8.02 8.76 -2.42
C GLU A 166 -8.29 9.50 -3.75
N ASP A 167 -8.72 8.80 -4.80
CA ASP A 167 -9.11 9.41 -6.07
C ASP A 167 -10.21 10.48 -5.89
N ARG A 168 -11.20 10.23 -5.02
CA ARG A 168 -12.27 11.19 -4.72
C ARG A 168 -11.75 12.42 -3.95
N GLU A 169 -10.83 12.20 -2.99
CA GLU A 169 -10.21 13.30 -2.26
C GLU A 169 -9.36 14.17 -3.18
N LEU A 170 -8.54 13.56 -4.04
CA LEU A 170 -7.71 14.24 -5.01
C LEU A 170 -8.56 15.02 -6.04
N GLU A 171 -9.69 14.45 -6.48
CA GLU A 171 -10.61 15.14 -7.37
C GLU A 171 -11.27 16.34 -6.71
N LYS A 172 -11.65 16.27 -5.42
CA LYS A 172 -12.12 17.42 -4.64
C LYS A 172 -11.06 18.51 -4.53
N ARG A 173 -9.79 18.13 -4.40
CA ARG A 173 -8.67 19.06 -4.19
C ARG A 173 -8.18 19.73 -5.47
N PHE A 174 -8.04 18.97 -6.55
CA PHE A 174 -7.43 19.42 -7.81
C PHE A 174 -8.43 19.59 -8.97
N GLY A 175 -9.69 19.23 -8.77
CA GLY A 175 -10.78 19.45 -9.74
C GLY A 175 -10.51 18.81 -11.09
N GLU A 176 -10.68 19.64 -12.17
CA GLU A 176 -10.55 19.21 -13.55
C GLU A 176 -9.15 18.67 -13.88
N GLN A 177 -8.11 19.24 -13.30
CA GLN A 177 -6.74 18.77 -13.50
C GLN A 177 -6.56 17.30 -13.10
N TYR A 178 -7.18 16.89 -11.98
CA TYR A 178 -7.13 15.49 -11.55
C TYR A 178 -8.01 14.61 -12.43
N ARG A 179 -9.20 15.06 -12.85
CA ARG A 179 -10.07 14.30 -13.75
C ARG A 179 -9.38 13.97 -15.07
N GLN A 180 -8.71 14.97 -15.68
CA GLN A 180 -7.94 14.78 -16.89
C GLN A 180 -6.78 13.77 -16.69
N TYR A 181 -6.02 13.91 -15.62
CA TYR A 181 -4.94 12.97 -15.27
C TYR A 181 -5.47 11.55 -15.09
N ARG A 182 -6.58 11.39 -14.34
CA ARG A 182 -7.22 10.10 -14.08
C ARG A 182 -7.75 9.43 -15.35
N SER A 183 -8.21 10.19 -16.33
CA SER A 183 -8.74 9.63 -17.60
C SER A 183 -7.63 9.03 -18.46
N THR A 184 -6.41 9.54 -18.36
CA THR A 184 -5.27 9.14 -19.19
C THR A 184 -4.38 8.10 -18.51
N VAL A 185 -4.16 8.21 -17.20
CA VAL A 185 -3.23 7.36 -16.44
C VAL A 185 -4.00 6.36 -15.57
N PRO A 186 -3.73 5.05 -15.67
CA PRO A 186 -4.38 4.01 -14.85
C PRO A 186 -3.93 4.08 -13.39
N ALA A 187 -4.75 3.51 -12.49
CA ALA A 187 -4.47 3.51 -11.06
C ALA A 187 -3.22 2.69 -10.69
N ILE A 188 -3.17 1.44 -11.13
CA ILE A 188 -2.16 0.44 -10.73
C ILE A 188 -1.51 -0.23 -11.94
N LEU A 189 -2.29 -0.87 -12.82
CA LEU A 189 -1.72 -1.61 -13.95
C LEU A 189 -1.44 -0.64 -15.11
N PRO A 190 -0.17 -0.53 -15.57
CA PRO A 190 0.15 0.31 -16.72
C PRO A 190 -0.64 -0.16 -17.94
N LYS A 191 -1.12 0.79 -18.75
CA LYS A 191 -1.68 0.46 -20.06
C LYS A 191 -0.54 -0.09 -20.93
N ILE A 192 -0.66 -1.32 -21.36
CA ILE A 192 0.23 -1.85 -22.40
C ILE A 192 -0.17 -1.13 -23.69
N ILE A 193 0.65 -0.18 -24.13
CA ILE A 193 0.52 0.42 -25.46
C ILE A 193 1.03 -0.66 -26.41
N MET A 194 0.09 -1.38 -27.02
CA MET A 194 0.37 -2.24 -28.19
C MET A 194 0.46 -1.37 -29.44
#